data_a6c4544937354f66eab64da3082c24b6
#
_entry.id   a6c4544937354f66eab64da3082c24b6
#
_cell.length_a   1.000
_cell.length_b   1.000
_cell.length_c   1.000
_cell.angle_alpha   90.00
_cell.angle_beta   90.00
_cell.angle_gamma   90.00
#
_symmetry.space_group_name_H-M   'P 1'
#
loop_
_entity.id
_entity.type
_entity.pdbx_description
1 polymer ?
#
loop_
_entity_poly.entity_id
_entity_poly.type
_entity_poly.pdbx_seq_one_letter_code
_entity_poly.pdbx_strand_id
1 'polypeptide(L)'
;MKPVVQISLDLTSIAEALQTARMALRAGVDWLEAGTPLILAEGLHGIRALRSEFPEVPIVADLKTMDGGYLEAEMMAGAGATHVVVMARAHEETIRCVVKAGRDHGVQVMGDNMVCPDMVAGAKWLEDLGCDYVIHHIGYDERRGIAARGHRMPSPLDQLKEVCQAVKVPVQAVGGLSLEQAIQCPAFGAPLVVLGAPLTIDAESFKTADGDLESSLRLICDAIHGYRA
;
A
#
# COMPACT_ATOMS: atom_id res chain seq x y z
N MET A 1 -11.03 -0.52 13.31
CA MET A 1 -10.11 -1.63 12.91
C MET A 1 -8.84 -1.52 13.76
N LYS A 2 -8.24 -2.64 14.15
CA LYS A 2 -6.90 -2.62 14.77
C LYS A 2 -5.91 -2.10 13.72
N PRO A 3 -4.96 -1.21 14.09
CA PRO A 3 -3.95 -0.74 13.15
C PRO A 3 -3.15 -1.89 12.54
N VAL A 4 -2.82 -1.76 11.25
CA VAL A 4 -2.14 -2.76 10.41
C VAL A 4 -0.91 -2.12 9.78
N VAL A 5 0.22 -2.79 9.82
CA VAL A 5 1.44 -2.42 9.13
C VAL A 5 1.62 -3.32 7.90
N GLN A 6 1.73 -2.71 6.73
CA GLN A 6 2.01 -3.38 5.46
C GLN A 6 3.41 -3.02 5.00
N ILE A 7 4.14 -3.98 4.43
CA ILE A 7 5.38 -3.70 3.72
C ILE A 7 5.18 -3.87 2.21
N SER A 8 5.54 -2.83 1.44
CA SER A 8 5.60 -2.92 -0.01
C SER A 8 6.96 -3.44 -0.46
N LEU A 9 6.96 -4.56 -1.17
CA LEU A 9 8.16 -5.19 -1.71
C LEU A 9 8.43 -4.63 -3.12
N ASP A 10 8.98 -3.40 -3.17
CA ASP A 10 9.34 -2.71 -4.41
C ASP A 10 10.71 -3.18 -4.95
N LEU A 11 10.86 -4.48 -5.03
CA LEU A 11 12.06 -5.22 -5.44
C LEU A 11 11.84 -5.84 -6.81
N THR A 12 12.92 -6.24 -7.48
CA THR A 12 12.86 -6.81 -8.83
C THR A 12 13.25 -8.29 -8.88
N SER A 13 13.38 -8.94 -7.72
CA SER A 13 13.76 -10.34 -7.57
C SER A 13 12.91 -11.03 -6.52
N ILE A 14 12.35 -12.19 -6.86
CA ILE A 14 11.61 -13.05 -5.92
C ILE A 14 12.47 -13.40 -4.71
N ALA A 15 13.75 -13.73 -4.91
CA ALA A 15 14.63 -14.12 -3.81
C ALA A 15 14.80 -13.02 -2.78
N GLU A 16 15.02 -11.78 -3.22
CA GLU A 16 15.12 -10.61 -2.34
C GLU A 16 13.78 -10.27 -1.67
N ALA A 17 12.68 -10.38 -2.43
CA ALA A 17 11.34 -10.15 -1.90
C ALA A 17 11.00 -11.13 -0.76
N LEU A 18 11.27 -12.43 -0.94
CA LEU A 18 11.06 -13.44 0.09
C LEU A 18 11.95 -13.22 1.31
N GLN A 19 13.22 -12.85 1.11
CA GLN A 19 14.14 -12.54 2.22
C GLN A 19 13.63 -11.35 3.04
N THR A 20 13.22 -10.28 2.36
CA THR A 20 12.68 -9.07 3.00
C THR A 20 11.36 -9.37 3.71
N ALA A 21 10.46 -10.13 3.09
CA ALA A 21 9.19 -10.54 3.69
C ALA A 21 9.38 -11.34 4.99
N ARG A 22 10.31 -12.31 5.01
CA ARG A 22 10.63 -13.06 6.24
C ARG A 22 11.08 -12.15 7.39
N MET A 23 11.97 -11.19 7.09
CA MET A 23 12.45 -10.23 8.05
C MET A 23 11.32 -9.33 8.56
N ALA A 24 10.50 -8.80 7.65
CA ALA A 24 9.40 -7.92 7.98
C ALA A 24 8.34 -8.60 8.87
N LEU A 25 7.97 -9.84 8.55
CA LEU A 25 7.03 -10.62 9.37
C LEU A 25 7.58 -10.91 10.77
N ARG A 26 8.89 -11.22 10.91
CA ARG A 26 9.52 -11.36 12.24
C ARG A 26 9.51 -10.05 13.02
N ALA A 27 9.58 -8.92 12.34
CA ALA A 27 9.48 -7.60 12.95
C ALA A 27 8.06 -7.21 13.38
N GLY A 28 7.02 -7.95 12.95
CA GLY A 28 5.64 -7.70 13.34
C GLY A 28 4.78 -7.06 12.24
N VAL A 29 5.28 -7.00 11.01
CA VAL A 29 4.47 -6.59 9.84
C VAL A 29 3.31 -7.56 9.64
N ASP A 30 2.13 -7.05 9.34
CA ASP A 30 0.89 -7.85 9.21
C ASP A 30 0.61 -8.28 7.76
N TRP A 31 0.88 -7.41 6.78
CA TRP A 31 0.54 -7.63 5.37
C TRP A 31 1.77 -7.47 4.48
N LEU A 32 1.83 -8.29 3.45
CA LEU A 32 2.84 -8.19 2.39
C LEU A 32 2.22 -7.59 1.13
N GLU A 33 2.99 -6.76 0.44
CA GLU A 33 2.58 -6.24 -0.85
C GLU A 33 3.60 -6.65 -1.91
N ALA A 34 3.12 -7.32 -2.95
CA ALA A 34 3.86 -7.42 -4.20
C ALA A 34 3.80 -6.05 -4.88
N GLY A 35 4.83 -5.24 -4.68
CA GLY A 35 4.93 -3.90 -5.24
C GLY A 35 4.92 -3.92 -6.78
N THR A 36 4.56 -2.81 -7.39
CA THR A 36 4.54 -2.69 -8.86
C THR A 36 5.86 -3.13 -9.50
N PRO A 37 7.05 -2.78 -8.98
CA PRO A 37 8.33 -3.26 -9.55
C PRO A 37 8.47 -4.77 -9.54
N LEU A 38 8.03 -5.46 -8.48
CA LEU A 38 8.10 -6.91 -8.38
C LEU A 38 7.15 -7.58 -9.40
N ILE A 39 5.94 -7.04 -9.56
CA ILE A 39 4.98 -7.55 -10.54
C ILE A 39 5.50 -7.34 -11.96
N LEU A 40 6.11 -6.20 -12.26
CA LEU A 40 6.69 -5.92 -13.58
C LEU A 40 7.87 -6.83 -13.91
N ALA A 41 8.72 -7.13 -12.93
CA ALA A 41 9.90 -7.97 -13.13
C ALA A 41 9.58 -9.47 -13.20
N GLU A 42 8.69 -9.95 -12.34
CA GLU A 42 8.47 -11.37 -12.08
C GLU A 42 7.05 -11.86 -12.45
N GLY A 43 6.16 -10.93 -12.80
CA GLY A 43 4.77 -11.24 -13.12
C GLY A 43 4.05 -11.97 -11.99
N LEU A 44 3.16 -12.88 -12.35
CA LEU A 44 2.39 -13.70 -11.39
C LEU A 44 3.27 -14.63 -10.54
N HIS A 45 4.51 -14.90 -10.98
CA HIS A 45 5.42 -15.77 -10.22
C HIS A 45 5.81 -15.15 -8.88
N GLY A 46 5.95 -13.82 -8.82
CA GLY A 46 6.21 -13.10 -7.58
C GLY A 46 5.11 -13.33 -6.54
N ILE A 47 3.84 -13.19 -6.93
CA ILE A 47 2.69 -13.39 -6.04
C ILE A 47 2.57 -14.85 -5.61
N ARG A 48 2.72 -15.80 -6.55
CA ARG A 48 2.70 -17.23 -6.24
C ARG A 48 3.80 -17.64 -5.26
N ALA A 49 4.99 -17.07 -5.41
CA ALA A 49 6.11 -17.32 -4.49
C ALA A 49 5.80 -16.83 -3.07
N LEU A 50 5.29 -15.59 -2.95
CA LEU A 50 4.85 -15.06 -1.66
C LEU A 50 3.73 -15.92 -1.05
N ARG A 51 2.70 -16.28 -1.81
CA ARG A 51 1.60 -17.11 -1.31
C ARG A 51 2.06 -18.51 -0.89
N SER A 52 2.97 -19.10 -1.65
CA SER A 52 3.50 -20.45 -1.34
C SER A 52 4.27 -20.47 -0.01
N GLU A 53 5.02 -19.40 0.28
CA GLU A 53 5.82 -19.32 1.50
C GLU A 53 5.03 -18.80 2.70
N PHE A 54 4.05 -17.91 2.45
CA PHE A 54 3.25 -17.27 3.51
C PHE A 54 1.75 -17.52 3.27
N PRO A 55 1.26 -18.75 3.46
CA PRO A 55 -0.09 -19.17 3.04
C PRO A 55 -1.21 -18.40 3.78
N GLU A 56 -0.97 -17.92 5.00
CA GLU A 56 -1.98 -17.26 5.82
C GLU A 56 -1.85 -15.72 5.84
N VAL A 57 -0.77 -15.18 5.27
CA VAL A 57 -0.53 -13.74 5.31
C VAL A 57 -1.33 -13.04 4.20
N PRO A 58 -2.02 -11.94 4.46
CA PRO A 58 -2.61 -11.12 3.41
C PRO A 58 -1.55 -10.62 2.42
N ILE A 59 -1.84 -10.78 1.13
CA ILE A 59 -0.96 -10.34 0.02
C ILE A 59 -1.71 -9.35 -0.84
N VAL A 60 -1.18 -8.15 -0.93
CA VAL A 60 -1.67 -7.08 -1.79
C VAL A 60 -0.92 -7.13 -3.13
N ALA A 61 -1.65 -7.15 -4.24
CA ALA A 61 -1.09 -7.01 -5.59
C ALA A 61 -1.23 -5.55 -6.04
N ASP A 62 -0.13 -4.79 -5.99
CA ASP A 62 -0.10 -3.38 -6.39
C ASP A 62 0.13 -3.23 -7.90
N LEU A 63 -0.90 -3.56 -8.68
CA LEU A 63 -0.91 -3.44 -10.14
C LEU A 63 -1.03 -2.00 -10.62
N LYS A 64 -1.63 -1.13 -9.81
CA LYS A 64 -2.08 0.20 -10.26
C LYS A 64 -2.94 0.11 -11.53
N THR A 65 -3.91 -0.81 -11.51
CA THR A 65 -4.77 -1.10 -12.65
C THR A 65 -5.41 0.15 -13.24
N MET A 66 -5.23 0.36 -14.55
CA MET A 66 -5.78 1.49 -15.31
C MET A 66 -6.76 1.05 -16.39
N ASP A 67 -6.71 -0.21 -16.84
CA ASP A 67 -7.59 -0.83 -17.82
C ASP A 67 -7.54 -2.35 -17.69
N GLY A 68 -8.45 -3.08 -18.36
CA GLY A 68 -8.51 -4.53 -18.28
C GLY A 68 -8.89 -5.07 -16.87
N GLY A 69 -9.62 -4.28 -16.09
CA GLY A 69 -9.78 -4.44 -14.65
C GLY A 69 -10.23 -5.82 -14.18
N TYR A 70 -11.21 -6.45 -14.86
CA TYR A 70 -11.67 -7.79 -14.46
C TYR A 70 -10.57 -8.84 -14.65
N LEU A 71 -9.94 -8.87 -15.82
CA LEU A 71 -8.93 -9.86 -16.17
C LEU A 71 -7.70 -9.73 -15.26
N GLU A 72 -7.22 -8.51 -15.03
CA GLU A 72 -6.04 -8.28 -14.17
C GLU A 72 -6.32 -8.71 -12.73
N ALA A 73 -7.47 -8.36 -12.17
CA ALA A 73 -7.87 -8.76 -10.82
C ALA A 73 -8.04 -10.29 -10.70
N GLU A 74 -8.68 -10.94 -11.68
CA GLU A 74 -8.81 -12.40 -11.75
C GLU A 74 -7.44 -13.09 -11.77
N MET A 75 -6.50 -12.59 -12.58
CA MET A 75 -5.14 -13.14 -12.67
C MET A 75 -4.41 -13.05 -11.32
N MET A 76 -4.53 -11.93 -10.61
CA MET A 76 -3.90 -11.74 -9.30
C MET A 76 -4.54 -12.64 -8.23
N ALA A 77 -5.86 -12.72 -8.22
CA ALA A 77 -6.60 -13.65 -7.36
C ALA A 77 -6.17 -15.10 -7.58
N GLY A 78 -6.11 -15.54 -8.85
CA GLY A 78 -5.66 -16.88 -9.23
C GLY A 78 -4.18 -17.16 -8.91
N ALA A 79 -3.37 -16.11 -8.74
CA ALA A 79 -1.99 -16.23 -8.26
C ALA A 79 -1.89 -16.31 -6.72
N GLY A 80 -2.96 -15.97 -5.99
CA GLY A 80 -3.01 -16.04 -4.54
C GLY A 80 -2.96 -14.67 -3.83
N ALA A 81 -3.16 -13.56 -4.55
CA ALA A 81 -3.40 -12.28 -3.91
C ALA A 81 -4.71 -12.31 -3.10
N THR A 82 -4.76 -11.55 -2.02
CA THR A 82 -5.96 -11.32 -1.20
C THR A 82 -6.55 -9.95 -1.44
N HIS A 83 -5.76 -9.04 -1.95
CA HIS A 83 -6.14 -7.66 -2.27
C HIS A 83 -5.55 -7.26 -3.62
N VAL A 84 -6.27 -6.43 -4.37
CA VAL A 84 -5.83 -5.88 -5.66
C VAL A 84 -6.02 -4.36 -5.68
N VAL A 85 -5.07 -3.65 -6.30
CA VAL A 85 -5.09 -2.19 -6.35
C VAL A 85 -5.57 -1.69 -7.71
N VAL A 86 -6.53 -0.74 -7.70
CA VAL A 86 -7.03 -0.03 -8.87
C VAL A 86 -6.89 1.48 -8.68
N MET A 87 -6.52 2.19 -9.74
CA MET A 87 -6.33 3.64 -9.68
C MET A 87 -7.66 4.41 -9.79
N ALA A 88 -7.85 5.42 -8.96
CA ALA A 88 -8.97 6.36 -9.09
C ALA A 88 -8.97 7.11 -10.44
N ARG A 89 -7.84 7.16 -11.12
CA ARG A 89 -7.70 7.80 -12.43
C ARG A 89 -8.03 6.88 -13.61
N ALA A 90 -8.37 5.62 -13.33
CA ALA A 90 -8.92 4.71 -14.32
C ALA A 90 -10.35 5.13 -14.72
N HIS A 91 -10.82 4.60 -15.83
CA HIS A 91 -12.23 4.79 -16.23
C HIS A 91 -13.15 4.12 -15.19
N GLU A 92 -14.31 4.71 -14.93
CA GLU A 92 -15.31 4.18 -14.00
C GLU A 92 -15.60 2.69 -14.22
N GLU A 93 -15.80 2.30 -15.48
CA GLU A 93 -16.07 0.90 -15.83
C GLU A 93 -14.91 -0.03 -15.50
N THR A 94 -13.67 0.44 -15.58
CA THR A 94 -12.50 -0.35 -15.15
C THR A 94 -12.57 -0.62 -13.65
N ILE A 95 -12.87 0.40 -12.84
CA ILE A 95 -13.00 0.24 -11.37
C ILE A 95 -14.15 -0.72 -11.04
N ARG A 96 -15.31 -0.56 -11.69
CA ARG A 96 -16.46 -1.48 -11.54
C ARG A 96 -16.11 -2.92 -11.92
N CYS A 97 -15.32 -3.10 -12.97
CA CYS A 97 -14.81 -4.42 -13.39
C CYS A 97 -13.88 -5.05 -12.36
N VAL A 98 -12.97 -4.27 -11.76
CA VAL A 98 -12.11 -4.77 -10.66
C VAL A 98 -12.94 -5.14 -9.44
N VAL A 99 -13.90 -4.29 -9.04
CA VAL A 99 -14.81 -4.57 -7.92
C VAL A 99 -15.65 -5.82 -8.18
N LYS A 100 -16.13 -6.01 -9.42
CA LYS A 100 -16.84 -7.23 -9.81
C LYS A 100 -15.95 -8.47 -9.68
N ALA A 101 -14.72 -8.41 -10.21
CA ALA A 101 -13.76 -9.50 -10.10
C ALA A 101 -13.42 -9.81 -8.64
N GLY A 102 -13.28 -8.77 -7.81
CA GLY A 102 -13.07 -8.93 -6.37
C GLY A 102 -14.15 -9.77 -5.70
N ARG A 103 -15.41 -9.50 -6.01
CA ARG A 103 -16.56 -10.28 -5.51
C ARG A 103 -16.60 -11.70 -6.05
N ASP A 104 -16.33 -11.87 -7.34
CA ASP A 104 -16.41 -13.17 -8.00
C ASP A 104 -15.30 -14.13 -7.53
N HIS A 105 -14.11 -13.60 -7.19
CA HIS A 105 -12.92 -14.37 -6.82
C HIS A 105 -12.53 -14.27 -5.34
N GLY A 106 -13.29 -13.53 -4.53
CA GLY A 106 -13.07 -13.43 -3.08
C GLY A 106 -11.82 -12.63 -2.70
N VAL A 107 -11.42 -11.65 -3.51
CA VAL A 107 -10.34 -10.71 -3.19
C VAL A 107 -10.91 -9.31 -2.91
N GLN A 108 -10.28 -8.58 -2.01
CA GLN A 108 -10.69 -7.22 -1.67
C GLN A 108 -10.06 -6.20 -2.62
N VAL A 109 -10.76 -5.11 -2.87
CA VAL A 109 -10.35 -4.07 -3.81
C VAL A 109 -9.93 -2.82 -3.08
N MET A 110 -8.71 -2.37 -3.35
CA MET A 110 -8.12 -1.17 -2.79
C MET A 110 -8.05 -0.10 -3.87
N GLY A 111 -8.81 0.99 -3.69
CA GLY A 111 -8.82 2.12 -4.62
C GLY A 111 -7.75 3.15 -4.25
N ASP A 112 -6.81 3.42 -5.16
CA ASP A 112 -5.70 4.36 -4.96
C ASP A 112 -6.06 5.74 -5.51
N ASN A 113 -6.10 6.77 -4.65
CA ASN A 113 -6.44 8.14 -5.02
C ASN A 113 -5.24 8.98 -5.54
N MET A 114 -4.07 8.37 -5.74
CA MET A 114 -2.88 9.05 -6.26
C MET A 114 -3.20 9.89 -7.50
N VAL A 115 -2.64 11.08 -7.57
CA VAL A 115 -2.82 12.08 -8.62
C VAL A 115 -4.28 12.52 -8.86
N CYS A 116 -5.20 12.30 -7.93
CA CYS A 116 -6.50 12.95 -7.96
C CYS A 116 -6.34 14.46 -7.73
N PRO A 117 -6.98 15.31 -8.53
CA PRO A 117 -6.96 16.77 -8.30
C PRO A 117 -7.56 17.16 -6.94
N ASP A 118 -8.53 16.39 -6.47
CA ASP A 118 -9.14 16.46 -5.15
C ASP A 118 -9.10 15.06 -4.53
N MET A 119 -8.24 14.88 -3.54
CA MET A 119 -7.99 13.59 -2.91
C MET A 119 -9.20 13.12 -2.09
N VAL A 120 -9.96 14.05 -1.51
CA VAL A 120 -11.17 13.73 -0.75
C VAL A 120 -12.29 13.28 -1.67
N ALA A 121 -12.52 14.02 -2.76
CA ALA A 121 -13.52 13.63 -3.76
C ALA A 121 -13.15 12.28 -4.41
N GLY A 122 -11.87 12.05 -4.71
CA GLY A 122 -11.38 10.78 -5.25
C GLY A 122 -11.63 9.60 -4.29
N ALA A 123 -11.40 9.79 -3.01
CA ALA A 123 -11.65 8.78 -1.99
C ALA A 123 -13.15 8.41 -1.90
N LYS A 124 -14.03 9.41 -1.87
CA LYS A 124 -15.49 9.18 -1.86
C LYS A 124 -15.96 8.45 -3.10
N TRP A 125 -15.44 8.85 -4.26
CA TRP A 125 -15.80 8.20 -5.52
C TRP A 125 -15.40 6.73 -5.56
N LEU A 126 -14.21 6.38 -5.05
CA LEU A 126 -13.77 4.98 -4.94
C LEU A 126 -14.68 4.17 -4.01
N GLU A 127 -15.06 4.73 -2.85
CA GLU A 127 -16.02 4.09 -1.94
C GLU A 127 -17.38 3.89 -2.62
N ASP A 128 -17.90 4.91 -3.32
CA ASP A 128 -19.19 4.86 -4.03
C ASP A 128 -19.19 3.79 -5.13
N LEU A 129 -18.04 3.53 -5.75
CA LEU A 129 -17.87 2.47 -6.76
C LEU A 129 -17.74 1.07 -6.14
N GLY A 130 -17.57 0.98 -4.81
CA GLY A 130 -17.57 -0.26 -4.06
C GLY A 130 -16.18 -0.83 -3.76
N CYS A 131 -15.15 -0.01 -3.76
CA CYS A 131 -13.84 -0.40 -3.23
C CYS A 131 -13.95 -0.69 -1.72
N ASP A 132 -13.25 -1.71 -1.26
CA ASP A 132 -13.25 -2.13 0.15
C ASP A 132 -12.32 -1.28 1.01
N TYR A 133 -11.32 -0.65 0.39
CA TYR A 133 -10.34 0.25 1.01
C TYR A 133 -10.06 1.43 0.10
N VAL A 134 -9.62 2.54 0.70
CA VAL A 134 -9.04 3.68 0.00
C VAL A 134 -7.55 3.78 0.36
N ILE A 135 -6.71 3.93 -0.65
CA ILE A 135 -5.29 4.24 -0.51
C ILE A 135 -5.10 5.73 -0.70
N HIS A 136 -4.71 6.43 0.37
CA HIS A 136 -4.29 7.84 0.30
C HIS A 136 -2.79 7.88 0.01
N HIS A 137 -2.46 8.23 -1.23
CA HIS A 137 -1.13 8.01 -1.79
C HIS A 137 -0.52 9.28 -2.37
N ILE A 138 0.67 9.62 -1.91
CA ILE A 138 1.51 10.64 -2.55
C ILE A 138 2.64 9.95 -3.32
N GLY A 139 2.65 10.15 -4.65
CA GLY A 139 3.56 9.43 -5.55
C GLY A 139 5.04 9.72 -5.30
N TYR A 140 5.88 8.74 -5.59
CA TYR A 140 7.33 8.84 -5.43
C TYR A 140 7.94 9.96 -6.28
N ASP A 141 7.63 10.00 -7.59
CA ASP A 141 8.14 11.02 -8.51
C ASP A 141 7.60 12.40 -8.20
N GLU A 142 6.34 12.50 -7.79
CA GLU A 142 5.72 13.75 -7.36
C GLU A 142 6.48 14.37 -6.19
N ARG A 143 6.72 13.60 -5.12
CA ARG A 143 7.45 14.06 -3.94
C ARG A 143 8.84 14.56 -4.30
N ARG A 144 9.60 13.77 -5.02
CA ARG A 144 10.98 14.11 -5.43
C ARG A 144 11.03 15.26 -6.41
N GLY A 145 10.15 15.28 -7.40
CA GLY A 145 10.09 16.34 -8.39
C GLY A 145 9.71 17.70 -7.78
N ILE A 146 8.81 17.71 -6.81
CA ILE A 146 8.43 18.94 -6.07
C ILE A 146 9.59 19.41 -5.20
N ALA A 147 10.24 18.51 -4.44
CA ALA A 147 11.40 18.83 -3.60
C ALA A 147 12.58 19.33 -4.43
N ALA A 148 12.86 18.71 -5.59
CA ALA A 148 13.94 19.15 -6.49
C ALA A 148 13.73 20.57 -7.06
N ARG A 149 12.50 21.06 -7.10
CA ARG A 149 12.16 22.44 -7.47
C ARG A 149 12.21 23.41 -6.28
N GLY A 150 12.66 22.97 -5.10
CA GLY A 150 12.80 23.80 -3.91
C GLY A 150 11.49 24.06 -3.15
N HIS A 151 10.45 23.29 -3.42
CA HIS A 151 9.19 23.37 -2.68
C HIS A 151 9.16 22.35 -1.51
N ARG A 152 8.26 22.57 -0.55
CA ARG A 152 8.01 21.58 0.50
C ARG A 152 7.58 20.24 -0.13
N MET A 153 8.25 19.18 0.23
CA MET A 153 7.88 17.85 -0.21
C MET A 153 6.49 17.47 0.34
N PRO A 154 5.55 17.05 -0.52
CA PRO A 154 4.25 16.56 -0.07
C PRO A 154 4.39 15.35 0.86
N SER A 155 3.48 15.23 1.79
CA SER A 155 3.44 14.13 2.76
C SER A 155 2.10 13.40 2.69
N PRO A 156 2.07 12.08 2.88
CA PRO A 156 0.81 11.34 3.04
C PRO A 156 -0.04 11.84 4.23
N LEU A 157 0.53 12.58 5.18
CA LEU A 157 -0.25 13.20 6.25
C LEU A 157 -1.03 14.44 5.77
N ASP A 158 -0.66 15.01 4.61
CA ASP A 158 -1.40 16.12 4.03
C ASP A 158 -2.78 15.60 3.60
N GLN A 159 -3.86 16.23 4.09
CA GLN A 159 -5.26 15.84 3.86
C GLN A 159 -5.67 14.44 4.35
N LEU A 160 -4.80 13.67 5.02
CA LEU A 160 -5.13 12.33 5.49
C LEU A 160 -6.38 12.31 6.39
N LYS A 161 -6.45 13.26 7.31
CA LYS A 161 -7.58 13.37 8.24
C LYS A 161 -8.90 13.64 7.52
N GLU A 162 -8.87 14.56 6.56
CA GLU A 162 -10.03 14.92 5.74
C GLU A 162 -10.49 13.73 4.89
N VAL A 163 -9.56 12.99 4.30
CA VAL A 163 -9.87 11.75 3.55
C VAL A 163 -10.50 10.71 4.48
N CYS A 164 -9.90 10.44 5.66
CA CYS A 164 -10.44 9.48 6.62
C CYS A 164 -11.83 9.86 7.13
N GLN A 165 -12.13 11.16 7.26
CA GLN A 165 -13.45 11.63 7.68
C GLN A 165 -14.50 11.57 6.57
N ALA A 166 -14.08 11.55 5.32
CA ALA A 166 -14.95 11.59 4.15
C ALA A 166 -15.51 10.23 3.74
N VAL A 167 -14.87 9.14 4.14
CA VAL A 167 -15.22 7.76 3.77
C VAL A 167 -15.45 6.89 5.02
N LYS A 168 -16.20 5.79 4.84
CA LYS A 168 -16.46 4.80 5.90
C LYS A 168 -15.54 3.59 5.80
N VAL A 169 -15.05 3.31 4.58
CA VAL A 169 -14.09 2.23 4.35
C VAL A 169 -12.73 2.58 4.98
N PRO A 170 -11.93 1.59 5.39
CA PRO A 170 -10.61 1.84 5.96
C PRO A 170 -9.71 2.58 4.96
N VAL A 171 -8.94 3.55 5.47
CA VAL A 171 -7.97 4.30 4.69
C VAL A 171 -6.57 3.79 4.97
N GLN A 172 -5.80 3.60 3.92
CA GLN A 172 -4.38 3.29 3.95
C GLN A 172 -3.57 4.55 3.65
N ALA A 173 -2.53 4.82 4.44
CA ALA A 173 -1.58 5.92 4.19
C ALA A 173 -0.29 5.36 3.58
N VAL A 174 0.13 5.92 2.43
CA VAL A 174 1.35 5.49 1.73
C VAL A 174 2.00 6.66 0.97
N GLY A 175 3.32 6.59 0.80
CA GLY A 175 4.10 7.56 0.02
C GLY A 175 5.26 8.18 0.80
N GLY A 176 6.30 7.38 1.11
CA GLY A 176 7.53 7.84 1.76
C GLY A 176 7.33 8.41 3.16
N LEU A 177 6.54 7.72 3.96
CA LEU A 177 6.35 8.04 5.37
C LEU A 177 7.67 7.93 6.13
N SER A 178 8.05 8.97 6.89
CA SER A 178 9.06 8.82 7.92
C SER A 178 8.55 7.93 9.05
N LEU A 179 9.45 7.42 9.89
CA LEU A 179 9.10 6.69 11.10
C LEU A 179 8.05 7.44 11.95
N GLU A 180 8.32 8.72 12.20
CA GLU A 180 7.45 9.60 12.99
C GLU A 180 6.08 9.79 12.34
N GLN A 181 6.04 9.94 11.00
CA GLN A 181 4.80 10.07 10.23
C GLN A 181 4.00 8.77 10.25
N ALA A 182 4.65 7.62 10.06
CA ALA A 182 4.00 6.32 10.09
C ALA A 182 3.26 6.06 11.42
N ILE A 183 3.92 6.36 12.55
CA ILE A 183 3.33 6.22 13.88
C ILE A 183 2.12 7.14 14.10
N GLN A 184 2.06 8.28 13.41
CA GLN A 184 0.96 9.24 13.53
C GLN A 184 -0.28 8.85 12.70
N CYS A 185 -0.15 8.05 11.65
CA CYS A 185 -1.25 7.73 10.73
C CYS A 185 -2.53 7.25 11.44
N PRO A 186 -2.49 6.35 12.45
CA PRO A 186 -3.69 5.93 13.16
C PRO A 186 -4.40 7.09 13.89
N ALA A 187 -3.66 8.07 14.40
CA ALA A 187 -4.24 9.25 15.07
C ALA A 187 -4.98 10.18 14.09
N PHE A 188 -4.63 10.15 12.80
CA PHE A 188 -5.37 10.84 11.74
C PHE A 188 -6.57 10.04 11.22
N GLY A 189 -6.76 8.81 11.69
CA GLY A 189 -7.87 7.94 11.31
C GLY A 189 -7.54 6.89 10.25
N ALA A 190 -6.28 6.78 9.82
CA ALA A 190 -5.82 5.77 8.87
C ALA A 190 -5.30 4.52 9.61
N PRO A 191 -6.05 3.40 9.63
CA PRO A 191 -5.64 2.20 10.35
C PRO A 191 -4.59 1.38 9.59
N LEU A 192 -4.36 1.64 8.30
CA LEU A 192 -3.39 0.92 7.49
C LEU A 192 -2.22 1.84 7.15
N VAL A 193 -1.00 1.36 7.41
CA VAL A 193 0.24 2.12 7.17
C VAL A 193 1.17 1.29 6.31
N VAL A 194 1.67 1.87 5.20
CA VAL A 194 2.58 1.17 4.28
C VAL A 194 4.00 1.70 4.42
N LEU A 195 4.93 0.78 4.56
CA LEU A 195 6.37 1.02 4.53
C LEU A 195 6.94 0.43 3.23
N GLY A 196 7.71 1.21 2.49
CA GLY A 196 8.34 0.75 1.24
C GLY A 196 9.64 -0.01 1.49
N ALA A 197 9.91 -1.06 0.71
CA ALA A 197 11.20 -1.74 0.66
C ALA A 197 11.67 -1.87 -0.81
N PRO A 198 12.95 -1.62 -1.14
CA PRO A 198 14.01 -1.40 -0.16
C PRO A 198 13.84 -0.08 0.58
N LEU A 199 13.98 -0.12 1.87
CA LEU A 199 13.92 1.07 2.74
C LEU A 199 14.97 2.13 2.36
N THR A 200 15.88 1.79 1.46
CA THR A 200 16.91 2.67 0.88
C THR A 200 16.39 3.59 -0.24
N ILE A 201 15.22 3.33 -0.82
CA ILE A 201 14.64 4.22 -1.86
C ILE A 201 14.12 5.50 -1.20
N ASP A 202 13.56 5.40 -0.01
CA ASP A 202 13.22 6.53 0.86
C ASP A 202 14.29 6.77 1.93
N ALA A 203 15.55 6.52 1.56
CA ALA A 203 16.72 6.48 2.43
C ALA A 203 16.94 7.73 3.31
N GLU A 204 16.27 8.84 3.03
CA GLU A 204 16.28 9.96 3.96
C GLU A 204 15.44 9.69 5.21
N SER A 205 14.39 8.89 5.10
CA SER A 205 13.55 8.49 6.22
C SER A 205 14.20 7.43 7.11
N PHE A 206 15.11 6.62 6.56
CA PHE A 206 15.78 5.51 7.26
C PHE A 206 17.30 5.71 7.45
N LYS A 207 17.87 6.79 6.93
CA LYS A 207 19.30 7.13 7.12
C LYS A 207 19.71 7.31 8.59
N THR A 208 18.77 7.48 9.49
CA THR A 208 19.00 7.60 10.93
C THR A 208 18.95 6.27 11.67
N ALA A 209 18.62 5.17 11.00
CA ALA A 209 18.70 3.85 11.60
C ALA A 209 20.17 3.37 11.55
N ASP A 210 21.00 3.86 12.45
CA ASP A 210 22.29 3.26 12.82
C ASP A 210 22.08 1.87 13.47
N GLY A 211 21.20 1.04 12.86
CA GLY A 211 20.79 -0.18 13.47
C GLY A 211 20.31 -1.23 12.48
N ASP A 212 20.06 -2.40 13.02
CA ASP A 212 19.42 -3.50 12.34
C ASP A 212 18.02 -3.10 11.86
N LEU A 213 17.78 -3.26 10.56
CA LEU A 213 16.52 -2.92 9.89
C LEU A 213 15.31 -3.63 10.53
N GLU A 214 15.49 -4.89 10.94
CA GLU A 214 14.46 -5.66 11.63
C GLU A 214 14.06 -4.99 12.95
N SER A 215 15.03 -4.49 13.71
CA SER A 215 14.77 -3.79 14.96
C SER A 215 14.02 -2.47 14.73
N SER A 216 14.37 -1.72 13.69
CA SER A 216 13.67 -0.47 13.32
C SER A 216 12.22 -0.75 12.93
N LEU A 217 11.97 -1.76 12.11
CA LEU A 217 10.62 -2.19 11.74
C LEU A 217 9.81 -2.64 12.95
N ARG A 218 10.42 -3.37 13.88
CA ARG A 218 9.77 -3.82 15.13
C ARG A 218 9.29 -2.65 15.97
N LEU A 219 10.13 -1.62 16.15
CA LEU A 219 9.73 -0.42 16.87
C LEU A 219 8.53 0.28 16.24
N ILE A 220 8.48 0.36 14.90
CA ILE A 220 7.35 0.93 14.18
C ILE A 220 6.09 0.09 14.38
N CYS A 221 6.19 -1.23 14.20
CA CYS A 221 5.06 -2.15 14.39
C CYS A 221 4.50 -2.06 15.80
N ASP A 222 5.37 -2.11 16.81
CA ASP A 222 4.97 -2.02 18.23
C ASP A 222 4.25 -0.70 18.53
N ALA A 223 4.76 0.42 18.01
CA ALA A 223 4.16 1.73 18.20
C ALA A 223 2.78 1.85 17.53
N ILE A 224 2.66 1.38 16.28
CA ILE A 224 1.39 1.40 15.51
C ILE A 224 0.36 0.44 16.15
N HIS A 225 0.75 -0.78 16.49
CA HIS A 225 -0.13 -1.77 17.12
C HIS A 225 -0.55 -1.36 18.54
N GLY A 226 0.29 -0.60 19.23
CA GLY A 226 0.01 -0.05 20.57
C GLY A 226 -0.96 1.12 20.56
N TYR A 227 -1.27 1.72 19.40
CA TYR A 227 -2.20 2.83 19.31
C TYR A 227 -3.60 2.43 19.79
N ARG A 228 -4.15 3.23 20.68
CA ARG A 228 -5.54 3.12 21.18
C ARG A 228 -6.25 4.43 20.89
N ALA A 229 -7.34 4.36 20.11
CA ALA A 229 -8.19 5.51 19.78
C ALA A 229 -8.96 6.00 21.02
#